data_479d521eed35ce6018a8ffa049e8aa31
#
_entry.id   479d521eed35ce6018a8ffa049e8aa31
#
_cell.length_a   1.000
_cell.length_b   1.000
_cell.length_c   1.000
_cell.angle_alpha   90.00
_cell.angle_beta   90.00
_cell.angle_gamma   90.00
#
_symmetry.space_group_name_H-M   'P 1'
#
loop_
_entity.id
_entity.type
_entity.pdbx_description
1 polymer ?
#
loop_
_entity_poly.entity_id
_entity_poly.type
_entity_poly.pdbx_seq_one_letter_code
_entity_poly.pdbx_strand_id
1 'polypeptide(L)'
;MERPRIRHIAVNVQDPEKCAEYYKKVFGLEEKHRGENGTIYLSDGFVDLALINTDRLPWGIHHFGFQVESVKKIEGTAQTTAEANVFGAVAESWIKDPEGNRVDASEHGWPI
;
A
#
# COMPACT_ATOMS: atom_id res chain seq x y z
N MET A 1 10.95 9.10 12.44
CA MET A 1 9.61 9.58 12.08
C MET A 1 8.78 9.64 13.35
N GLU A 2 8.30 10.80 13.71
CA GLU A 2 7.53 11.00 14.93
C GLU A 2 6.03 10.79 14.74
N ARG A 3 5.55 10.93 13.51
CA ARG A 3 4.14 10.80 13.18
C ARG A 3 3.94 9.77 12.09
N PRO A 4 2.84 9.01 12.15
CA PRO A 4 2.43 8.23 11.00
C PRO A 4 2.19 9.13 9.78
N ARG A 5 2.61 8.62 8.61
CA ARG A 5 2.42 9.32 7.33
C ARG A 5 1.72 8.40 6.37
N ILE A 6 0.72 8.92 5.65
CA ILE A 6 0.15 8.17 4.54
C ILE A 6 1.21 8.08 3.44
N ARG A 7 1.59 6.85 3.09
CA ARG A 7 2.65 6.58 2.12
C ARG A 7 2.25 5.60 1.04
N HIS A 8 1.07 5.01 1.14
CA HIS A 8 0.72 3.88 0.28
C HIS A 8 -0.77 3.91 -0.05
N ILE A 9 -1.07 3.74 -1.34
CA ILE A 9 -2.42 3.55 -1.84
C ILE A 9 -2.36 2.35 -2.77
N ALA A 10 -3.21 1.35 -2.55
CA ALA A 10 -3.29 0.18 -3.41
C ALA A 10 -4.58 0.22 -4.22
N VAL A 11 -4.44 0.08 -5.52
CA VAL A 11 -5.56 0.06 -6.48
C VAL A 11 -5.55 -1.29 -7.18
N ASN A 12 -6.67 -1.99 -7.10
CA ASN A 12 -6.83 -3.26 -7.78
C ASN A 12 -7.32 -3.01 -9.20
N VAL A 13 -6.52 -3.39 -10.19
CA VAL A 13 -6.78 -3.09 -11.59
C VAL A 13 -6.66 -4.33 -12.46
N GLN A 14 -7.40 -4.35 -13.55
CA GLN A 14 -7.39 -5.50 -14.46
C GLN A 14 -6.12 -5.55 -15.32
N ASP A 15 -5.54 -4.39 -15.63
CA ASP A 15 -4.34 -4.30 -16.47
C ASP A 15 -3.34 -3.33 -15.82
N PRO A 16 -2.47 -3.84 -14.93
CA PRO A 16 -1.47 -3.00 -14.25
C PRO A 16 -0.51 -2.28 -15.21
N GLU A 17 -0.12 -2.92 -16.30
CA GLU A 17 0.80 -2.31 -17.28
C GLU A 17 0.17 -1.09 -17.93
N LYS A 18 -1.07 -1.23 -18.36
CA LYS A 18 -1.79 -0.13 -19.01
C LYS A 18 -2.03 1.03 -18.05
N CYS A 19 -2.38 0.71 -16.81
CA CYS A 19 -2.57 1.72 -15.78
C CYS A 19 -1.25 2.41 -15.43
N ALA A 20 -0.16 1.66 -15.33
CA ALA A 20 1.15 2.23 -15.06
C ALA A 20 1.58 3.21 -16.16
N GLU A 21 1.39 2.84 -17.42
CA GLU A 21 1.68 3.75 -18.55
C GLU A 21 0.86 5.04 -18.44
N TYR A 22 -0.40 4.92 -18.10
CA TYR A 22 -1.29 6.07 -17.93
C TYR A 22 -0.77 7.01 -16.84
N TYR A 23 -0.48 6.49 -15.65
CA TYR A 23 -0.03 7.31 -14.53
C TYR A 23 1.35 7.93 -14.78
N LYS A 24 2.25 7.22 -15.46
CA LYS A 24 3.55 7.76 -15.85
C LYS A 24 3.40 8.92 -16.84
N LYS A 25 2.57 8.72 -17.85
CA LYS A 25 2.39 9.69 -18.93
C LYS A 25 1.62 10.93 -18.48
N VAL A 26 0.51 10.73 -17.76
CA VAL A 26 -0.40 11.81 -17.42
C VAL A 26 0.08 12.59 -16.19
N PHE A 27 0.59 11.89 -15.18
CA PHE A 27 0.95 12.50 -13.90
C PHE A 27 2.45 12.50 -13.62
N GLY A 28 3.25 11.90 -14.48
CA GLY A 28 4.69 11.88 -14.31
C GLY A 28 5.20 10.98 -13.20
N LEU A 29 4.42 9.98 -12.79
CA LEU A 29 4.87 9.07 -11.75
C LEU A 29 6.06 8.24 -12.21
N GLU A 30 6.93 7.89 -11.27
CA GLU A 30 8.07 7.03 -11.53
C GLU A 30 7.77 5.60 -11.05
N GLU A 31 8.19 4.63 -11.85
CA GLU A 31 8.13 3.23 -11.42
C GLU A 31 9.31 2.95 -10.50
N LYS A 32 9.02 2.46 -9.30
CA LYS A 32 10.03 2.20 -8.28
C LYS A 32 10.34 0.73 -8.11
N HIS A 33 9.37 -0.13 -8.34
CA HIS A 33 9.55 -1.56 -8.11
C HIS A 33 8.46 -2.36 -8.81
N ARG A 34 8.78 -3.60 -9.16
CA ARG A 34 7.80 -4.59 -9.62
C ARG A 34 7.90 -5.82 -8.74
N GLY A 35 6.79 -6.24 -8.19
CA GLY A 35 6.72 -7.49 -7.45
C GLY A 35 6.67 -8.70 -8.37
N GLU A 36 7.05 -9.85 -7.84
CA GLU A 36 7.02 -11.11 -8.59
C GLU A 36 5.60 -11.50 -9.00
N ASN A 37 4.60 -11.04 -8.26
CA ASN A 37 3.18 -11.30 -8.54
C ASN A 37 2.58 -10.33 -9.57
N GLY A 38 3.40 -9.48 -10.19
CA GLY A 38 2.94 -8.53 -11.18
C GLY A 38 2.51 -7.18 -10.63
N THR A 39 2.60 -6.95 -9.33
CA THR A 39 2.31 -5.65 -8.73
C THR A 39 3.32 -4.62 -9.19
N ILE A 40 2.85 -3.45 -9.64
CA ILE A 40 3.71 -2.36 -10.07
C ILE A 40 3.60 -1.23 -9.05
N TYR A 41 4.75 -0.80 -8.53
CA TYR A 41 4.83 0.28 -7.54
C TYR A 41 5.30 1.55 -8.21
N LEU A 42 4.42 2.56 -8.23
CA LEU A 42 4.72 3.89 -8.76
C LEU A 42 4.80 4.89 -7.62
N SER A 43 5.46 6.02 -7.85
CA SER A 43 5.57 7.05 -6.83
C SER A 43 5.58 8.45 -7.43
N ASP A 44 5.01 9.40 -6.67
CA ASP A 44 5.12 10.84 -6.95
C ASP A 44 6.19 11.50 -6.10
N GLY A 45 6.99 10.73 -5.36
CA GLY A 45 7.99 11.21 -4.42
C GLY A 45 7.48 11.37 -2.98
N PHE A 46 6.18 11.25 -2.77
CA PHE A 46 5.54 11.38 -1.45
C PHE A 46 4.79 10.13 -1.05
N VAL A 47 4.12 9.49 -2.00
CA VAL A 47 3.25 8.35 -1.78
C VAL A 47 3.55 7.28 -2.81
N ASP A 48 3.47 6.03 -2.39
CA ASP A 48 3.52 4.86 -3.25
C ASP A 48 2.11 4.55 -3.76
N LEU A 49 1.96 4.40 -5.06
CA LEU A 49 0.75 3.91 -5.70
C LEU A 49 1.01 2.50 -6.20
N ALA A 50 0.45 1.51 -5.53
CA ALA A 50 0.62 0.12 -5.90
C ALA A 50 -0.54 -0.32 -6.79
N LEU A 51 -0.22 -0.76 -7.99
CA LEU A 51 -1.19 -1.31 -8.94
C LEU A 51 -1.16 -2.83 -8.78
N ILE A 52 -2.18 -3.37 -8.12
CA ILE A 52 -2.31 -4.80 -7.88
C ILE A 52 -3.31 -5.40 -8.85
N ASN A 53 -3.26 -6.71 -9.03
CA ASN A 53 -4.20 -7.42 -9.89
C ASN A 53 -4.59 -8.73 -9.22
N THR A 54 -5.81 -8.78 -8.72
CA THR A 54 -6.37 -10.01 -8.17
C THR A 54 -7.88 -10.01 -8.37
N ASP A 55 -8.42 -11.15 -8.75
CA ASP A 55 -9.87 -11.33 -8.91
C ASP A 55 -10.59 -11.60 -7.59
N ARG A 56 -9.84 -11.72 -6.48
CA ARG A 56 -10.38 -11.97 -5.14
C ARG A 56 -10.94 -10.73 -4.46
N LEU A 57 -10.66 -9.55 -5.01
CA LEU A 57 -11.04 -8.27 -4.42
C LEU A 57 -11.79 -7.44 -5.45
N PRO A 58 -12.66 -6.52 -5.00
CA PRO A 58 -13.28 -5.57 -5.91
C PRO A 58 -12.25 -4.74 -6.66
N TRP A 59 -12.57 -4.37 -7.90
CA TRP A 59 -11.72 -3.46 -8.68
C TRP A 59 -11.80 -2.05 -8.12
N GLY A 60 -10.72 -1.30 -8.23
CA GLY A 60 -10.64 0.06 -7.74
C GLY A 60 -9.74 0.21 -6.52
N ILE A 61 -9.85 1.33 -5.83
CA ILE A 61 -9.04 1.60 -4.64
C ILE A 61 -9.42 0.59 -3.55
N HIS A 62 -8.42 -0.17 -3.09
CA HIS A 62 -8.63 -1.23 -2.10
C HIS A 62 -8.27 -0.80 -0.69
N HIS A 63 -7.10 -0.20 -0.52
CA HIS A 63 -6.63 0.23 0.79
C HIS A 63 -5.57 1.32 0.67
N PHE A 64 -5.29 1.95 1.78
CA PHE A 64 -4.18 2.87 1.92
C PHE A 64 -3.36 2.48 3.15
N GLY A 65 -2.20 3.09 3.31
CA GLY A 65 -1.32 2.70 4.40
C GLY A 65 -0.48 3.82 4.94
N PHE A 66 -0.13 3.68 6.22
CA PHE A 66 0.74 4.59 6.94
C PHE A 66 2.10 3.95 7.16
N GLN A 67 3.15 4.72 6.94
CA GLN A 67 4.44 4.38 7.50
C GLN A 67 4.45 4.82 8.96
N VAL A 68 4.84 3.92 9.85
CA VAL A 68 4.78 4.13 11.29
C VAL A 68 6.11 3.78 11.93
N GLU A 69 6.37 4.33 13.11
CA GLU A 69 7.55 3.98 13.90
C GLU A 69 7.44 2.57 14.48
N SER A 70 6.24 2.21 14.93
CA SER A 70 6.01 0.95 15.62
C SER A 70 4.59 0.46 15.39
N VAL A 71 4.46 -0.69 14.75
CA VAL A 71 3.17 -1.36 14.58
C VAL A 71 2.58 -1.73 15.95
N LYS A 72 3.44 -2.15 16.87
CA LYS A 72 3.03 -2.50 18.23
C LYS A 72 2.38 -1.33 18.97
N LYS A 73 2.92 -0.13 18.77
CA LYS A 73 2.36 1.09 19.33
C LYS A 73 0.99 1.40 18.76
N ILE A 74 0.83 1.21 17.45
CA ILE A 74 -0.45 1.38 16.77
C ILE A 74 -1.48 0.38 17.30
N GLU A 75 -1.09 -0.88 17.46
CA GLU A 75 -1.96 -1.91 18.04
C GLU A 75 -2.43 -1.53 19.44
N GLY A 76 -1.53 -1.01 20.27
CA GLY A 76 -1.86 -0.57 21.62
C GLY A 76 -2.85 0.59 21.65
N THR A 77 -2.66 1.57 20.79
CA THR A 77 -3.58 2.72 20.68
C THR A 77 -4.93 2.32 20.12
N ALA A 78 -4.94 1.48 19.09
CA ALA A 78 -6.17 1.01 18.46
C ALA A 78 -6.89 -0.08 19.26
N GLN A 79 -6.22 -0.66 20.25
CA GLN A 79 -6.74 -1.76 21.06
C GLN A 79 -7.13 -2.97 20.21
N THR A 80 -6.28 -3.30 19.24
CA THR A 80 -6.49 -4.44 18.35
C THR A 80 -5.14 -5.01 17.94
N THR A 81 -5.15 -6.24 17.46
CA THR A 81 -3.96 -6.89 16.91
C THR A 81 -3.97 -6.73 15.40
N ALA A 82 -2.87 -6.24 14.85
CA ALA A 82 -2.72 -6.13 13.40
C ALA A 82 -2.55 -7.51 12.78
N GLU A 83 -3.16 -7.71 11.63
CA GLU A 83 -2.88 -8.88 10.81
C GLU A 83 -1.61 -8.62 10.03
N ALA A 84 -0.86 -9.67 9.74
CA ALA A 84 0.39 -9.56 9.02
C ALA A 84 0.37 -10.47 7.80
N ASN A 85 0.84 -9.93 6.69
CA ASN A 85 1.06 -10.69 5.47
C ASN A 85 2.56 -10.76 5.22
N VAL A 86 3.08 -11.98 5.17
CA VAL A 86 4.51 -12.22 4.97
C VAL A 86 4.83 -12.69 3.55
N PHE A 87 4.00 -12.36 2.58
CA PHE A 87 4.25 -12.72 1.19
C PHE A 87 5.06 -11.62 0.49
N GLY A 88 6.24 -12.01 -0.02
CA GLY A 88 7.10 -11.13 -0.78
C GLY A 88 8.11 -10.36 0.09
N ALA A 89 8.81 -9.42 -0.53
CA ALA A 89 9.89 -8.66 0.09
C ALA A 89 9.41 -7.59 1.07
N VAL A 90 8.10 -7.30 1.11
CA VAL A 90 7.52 -6.28 1.98
C VAL A 90 6.55 -6.95 2.93
N ALA A 91 6.93 -7.03 4.19
CA ALA A 91 6.01 -7.47 5.23
C ALA A 91 5.01 -6.33 5.50
N GLU A 92 3.75 -6.58 5.23
CA GLU A 92 2.69 -5.62 5.47
C GLU A 92 1.83 -6.07 6.64
N SER A 93 1.56 -5.14 7.55
CA SER A 93 0.59 -5.34 8.62
C SER A 93 -0.61 -4.45 8.36
N TRP A 94 -1.80 -4.87 8.78
CA TRP A 94 -2.98 -4.03 8.61
C TRP A 94 -3.96 -4.19 9.76
N ILE A 95 -4.71 -3.13 9.97
CA ILE A 95 -5.85 -3.09 10.88
C ILE A 95 -7.06 -2.59 10.10
N LYS A 96 -8.22 -2.65 10.71
CA LYS A 96 -9.44 -2.07 10.12
C LYS A 96 -9.82 -0.81 10.89
N ASP A 97 -10.30 0.19 10.17
CA ASP A 97 -10.87 1.37 10.80
C ASP A 97 -12.28 1.04 11.35
N PRO A 98 -12.95 1.99 12.05
CA PRO A 98 -14.28 1.71 12.61
C PRO A 98 -15.35 1.32 11.60
N GLU A 99 -15.16 1.65 10.32
CA GLU A 99 -16.08 1.28 9.24
C GLU A 99 -15.66 0.00 8.50
N GLY A 100 -14.59 -0.65 8.96
CA GLY A 100 -14.10 -1.87 8.34
C GLY A 100 -13.17 -1.69 7.16
N ASN A 101 -12.70 -0.47 6.90
CA ASN A 101 -11.74 -0.24 5.83
C ASN A 101 -10.36 -0.73 6.25
N ARG A 102 -9.67 -1.44 5.34
CA ARG A 102 -8.31 -1.89 5.59
C ARG A 102 -7.35 -0.71 5.56
N VAL A 103 -6.52 -0.60 6.59
CA VAL A 103 -5.46 0.39 6.70
C VAL A 103 -4.17 -0.34 7.00
N ASP A 104 -3.19 -0.22 6.11
CA ASP A 104 -1.89 -0.82 6.31
C ASP A 104 -1.03 0.03 7.25
N ALA A 105 -0.18 -0.63 8.02
CA ALA A 105 0.82 0.02 8.85
C ALA A 105 2.16 -0.69 8.61
N SER A 106 3.16 0.05 8.19
CA SER A 106 4.48 -0.51 7.86
C SER A 106 5.59 0.30 8.52
N GLU A 107 6.47 -0.40 9.22
CA GLU A 107 7.67 0.23 9.80
C GLU A 107 8.71 0.52 8.73
N HIS A 108 8.75 -0.27 7.68
CA HIS A 108 9.71 -0.13 6.59
C HIS A 108 9.25 0.82 5.49
N GLY A 109 7.96 1.10 5.43
CA GLY A 109 7.39 1.91 4.37
C GLY A 109 7.35 1.21 3.02
N TRP A 110 7.25 1.99 1.97
CA TRP A 110 7.15 1.54 0.59
C TRP A 110 8.17 2.29 -0.28
N PRO A 111 8.49 1.77 -1.48
CA PRO A 111 9.40 2.47 -2.40
C PRO A 111 8.79 3.80 -2.87
N ILE A 112 9.46 4.87 -2.52
CA ILE A 112 8.98 6.23 -2.86
C ILE A 112 10.03 7.01 -3.63
#